data_91ec7c2548984187dc4552a4e27e0d7e
#
_entry.id   91ec7c2548984187dc4552a4e27e0d7e
#
_cell.length_a   1.000
_cell.length_b   1.000
_cell.length_c   1.000
_cell.angle_alpha   90.00
_cell.angle_beta   90.00
_cell.angle_gamma   90.00
#
_symmetry.space_group_name_H-M   'P 1'
#
loop_
_entity.id
_entity.type
_entity.pdbx_description
1 polymer ?
#
loop_
_entity_poly.entity_id
_entity_poly.type
_entity_poly.pdbx_seq_one_letter_code
_entity_poly.pdbx_strand_id
1 'polypeptide(L)'
;MKIVTGTALAFALAAPAFAQDATTRAVAESEQHGQYLADAEGRHVCRFTTDTQATGDQEAEISCISQECLEVWPLVMTSGDPIAGDSIDAELLGTIEYEEQVLTYEGWPLYHFIREEGEDDPQGNDVESFGGEWQLVSPTAQAEGSDPAAPPDVAAGETLYRRSCAQCHGRTGRGQGSFPPVAGLDEEHIATRLVQYRAGERIGPNSALMIPVASRLSDEDIANLAAFISKDFQ
;
A
#
# COMPACT_ATOMS: atom_id res chain seq x y z
N MET A 1 -56.44 -52.16 -3.35
CA MET A 1 -56.10 -50.75 -3.34
C MET A 1 -54.67 -50.63 -2.76
N LYS A 2 -53.64 -50.56 -3.60
CA LYS A 2 -52.21 -50.49 -3.19
C LYS A 2 -51.77 -48.99 -3.19
N ILE A 3 -51.44 -48.50 -2.01
CA ILE A 3 -50.91 -47.17 -1.84
C ILE A 3 -49.39 -47.27 -2.03
N VAL A 4 -48.89 -46.58 -3.07
CA VAL A 4 -47.45 -46.44 -3.33
C VAL A 4 -47.02 -45.12 -2.68
N THR A 5 -46.29 -45.19 -1.58
CA THR A 5 -45.65 -44.07 -0.92
C THR A 5 -44.35 -43.76 -1.68
N GLY A 6 -44.36 -42.67 -2.43
CA GLY A 6 -43.17 -42.13 -3.09
C GLY A 6 -42.35 -41.33 -2.09
N THR A 7 -41.13 -41.78 -1.78
CA THR A 7 -40.15 -41.04 -0.99
C THR A 7 -39.45 -40.02 -1.92
N ALA A 8 -39.72 -38.76 -1.71
CA ALA A 8 -38.99 -37.66 -2.41
C ALA A 8 -37.62 -37.52 -1.74
N LEU A 9 -36.57 -37.84 -2.50
CA LEU A 9 -35.19 -37.61 -2.11
C LEU A 9 -34.84 -36.14 -2.42
N ALA A 10 -34.77 -35.30 -1.42
CA ALA A 10 -34.29 -33.92 -1.57
C ALA A 10 -32.77 -33.96 -1.76
N PHE A 11 -32.29 -33.69 -2.95
CA PHE A 11 -30.88 -33.37 -3.23
C PHE A 11 -30.61 -31.96 -2.73
N ALA A 12 -29.97 -31.86 -1.59
CA ALA A 12 -29.34 -30.62 -1.19
C ALA A 12 -28.13 -30.41 -2.10
N LEU A 13 -28.23 -29.43 -2.99
CA LEU A 13 -27.09 -28.90 -3.73
C LEU A 13 -26.24 -28.13 -2.71
N ALA A 14 -25.21 -28.79 -2.17
CA ALA A 14 -24.13 -28.08 -1.49
C ALA A 14 -23.39 -27.23 -2.56
N ALA A 15 -23.56 -25.93 -2.51
CA ALA A 15 -22.68 -25.02 -3.21
C ALA A 15 -21.25 -25.29 -2.73
N PRO A 16 -20.24 -25.38 -3.60
CA PRO A 16 -18.87 -25.43 -3.14
C PRO A 16 -18.60 -24.13 -2.39
N ALA A 17 -18.37 -24.21 -1.10
CA ALA A 17 -17.68 -23.17 -0.38
C ALA A 17 -16.29 -23.12 -1.01
N PHE A 18 -16.02 -22.10 -1.80
CA PHE A 18 -14.66 -21.73 -2.13
C PHE A 18 -14.01 -21.35 -0.80
N ALA A 19 -13.23 -22.27 -0.24
CA ALA A 19 -12.27 -21.91 0.78
C ALA A 19 -11.36 -20.90 0.13
N GLN A 20 -11.57 -19.62 0.43
CA GLN A 20 -10.61 -18.58 0.10
C GLN A 20 -9.41 -18.91 0.99
N ASP A 21 -8.37 -19.40 0.37
CA ASP A 21 -7.10 -19.67 1.04
C ASP A 21 -6.67 -18.38 1.75
N ALA A 22 -6.13 -18.50 2.96
CA ALA A 22 -5.54 -17.39 3.73
C ALA A 22 -4.31 -16.79 3.00
N THR A 23 -4.32 -16.82 1.69
CA THR A 23 -3.18 -16.93 0.82
C THR A 23 -2.62 -15.58 0.47
N THR A 24 -1.37 -15.50 0.75
CA THR A 24 -0.30 -14.91 -0.06
C THR A 24 -0.76 -13.77 -0.95
N ARG A 25 -0.52 -12.57 -0.49
CA ARG A 25 -0.50 -11.42 -1.38
C ARG A 25 0.82 -11.44 -2.14
N ALA A 26 0.76 -11.18 -3.43
CA ALA A 26 1.91 -11.03 -4.29
C ALA A 26 2.10 -9.56 -4.63
N VAL A 27 3.31 -9.19 -5.00
CA VAL A 27 3.60 -7.90 -5.64
C VAL A 27 3.50 -8.13 -7.14
N ALA A 28 2.62 -7.36 -7.78
CA ALA A 28 2.54 -7.26 -9.23
C ALA A 28 3.08 -5.90 -9.68
N GLU A 29 3.36 -5.74 -10.95
CA GLU A 29 3.92 -4.51 -11.51
C GLU A 29 3.29 -4.23 -12.87
N SER A 30 2.94 -2.97 -13.14
CA SER A 30 2.59 -2.50 -14.46
C SER A 30 3.43 -1.28 -14.86
N GLU A 31 3.54 -1.02 -16.16
CA GLU A 31 4.28 0.14 -16.66
C GLU A 31 3.63 1.47 -16.23
N GLN A 32 2.33 1.47 -16.00
CA GLN A 32 1.56 2.68 -15.69
C GLN A 32 1.50 2.95 -14.18
N HIS A 33 1.39 1.91 -13.34
CA HIS A 33 1.14 2.06 -11.90
C HIS A 33 2.32 1.59 -11.02
N GLY A 34 3.41 1.08 -11.62
CA GLY A 34 4.53 0.52 -10.87
C GLY A 34 4.10 -0.72 -10.09
N GLN A 35 4.65 -0.90 -8.88
CA GLN A 35 4.36 -2.06 -8.05
C GLN A 35 3.08 -1.87 -7.22
N TYR A 36 2.26 -2.89 -7.18
CA TYR A 36 1.02 -2.92 -6.40
C TYR A 36 0.75 -4.31 -5.82
N LEU A 37 -0.12 -4.37 -4.82
CA LEU A 37 -0.53 -5.63 -4.21
C LEU A 37 -1.57 -6.34 -5.07
N ALA A 38 -1.39 -7.65 -5.22
CA ALA A 38 -2.34 -8.54 -5.85
C ALA A 38 -2.59 -9.77 -4.99
N ASP A 39 -3.71 -10.46 -5.18
CA ASP A 39 -3.96 -11.76 -4.58
C ASP A 39 -3.20 -12.88 -5.31
N ALA A 40 -3.37 -14.12 -4.84
CA ALA A 40 -2.71 -15.29 -5.43
C ALA A 40 -3.14 -15.57 -6.88
N GLU A 41 -4.30 -15.07 -7.28
CA GLU A 41 -4.84 -15.16 -8.64
C GLU A 41 -4.38 -14.00 -9.54
N GLY A 42 -3.57 -13.07 -9.01
CA GLY A 42 -3.07 -11.90 -9.74
C GLY A 42 -4.05 -10.72 -9.81
N ARG A 43 -5.19 -10.80 -9.08
CA ARG A 43 -6.13 -9.68 -9.04
C ARG A 43 -5.58 -8.61 -8.10
N HIS A 44 -5.48 -7.38 -8.58
CA HIS A 44 -5.03 -6.28 -7.75
C HIS A 44 -6.03 -5.95 -6.63
N VAL A 45 -5.53 -5.34 -5.58
CA VAL A 45 -6.32 -4.88 -4.45
C VAL A 45 -6.25 -3.37 -4.31
N CYS A 46 -7.38 -2.79 -3.93
CA CYS A 46 -7.55 -1.36 -3.74
C CYS A 46 -7.95 -1.05 -2.29
N ARG A 47 -7.72 0.20 -1.90
CA ARG A 47 -8.29 0.82 -0.70
C ARG A 47 -9.29 1.89 -1.10
N PHE A 48 -10.18 2.24 -0.17
CA PHE A 48 -11.17 3.30 -0.36
C PHE A 48 -10.84 4.49 0.53
N THR A 49 -10.72 5.68 -0.04
CA THR A 49 -10.27 6.88 0.69
C THR A 49 -11.23 7.38 1.76
N THR A 50 -12.50 6.96 1.74
CA THR A 50 -13.49 7.31 2.78
C THR A 50 -13.56 6.30 3.92
N ASP A 51 -12.83 5.18 3.82
CA ASP A 51 -12.67 4.26 4.95
C ASP A 51 -11.83 4.90 6.04
N THR A 52 -11.93 4.40 7.25
CA THR A 52 -11.04 4.77 8.34
C THR A 52 -9.90 3.77 8.43
N GLN A 53 -8.67 4.26 8.42
CA GLN A 53 -7.49 3.45 8.64
C GLN A 53 -7.33 3.12 10.12
N ALA A 54 -6.94 1.89 10.44
CA ALA A 54 -6.51 1.55 11.79
C ALA A 54 -5.14 2.18 12.10
N THR A 55 -5.08 3.00 13.14
CA THR A 55 -3.82 3.62 13.60
C THR A 55 -3.78 3.67 15.14
N GLY A 56 -2.76 3.08 15.74
CA GLY A 56 -2.64 3.08 17.21
C GLY A 56 -3.84 2.41 17.88
N ASP A 57 -4.64 3.18 18.61
CA ASP A 57 -5.85 2.70 19.31
C ASP A 57 -7.14 2.83 18.46
N GLN A 58 -7.02 3.36 17.24
CA GLN A 58 -8.16 3.51 16.31
C GLN A 58 -8.33 2.24 15.48
N GLU A 59 -9.54 1.68 15.50
CA GLU A 59 -9.88 0.55 14.65
C GLU A 59 -10.24 1.02 13.23
N ALA A 60 -10.03 0.16 12.23
CA ALA A 60 -10.46 0.44 10.87
C ALA A 60 -11.98 0.40 10.76
N GLU A 61 -12.54 1.28 9.93
CA GLU A 61 -13.98 1.31 9.63
C GLU A 61 -14.21 1.26 8.12
N ILE A 62 -15.12 0.38 7.72
CA ILE A 62 -15.53 0.20 6.33
C ILE A 62 -16.69 1.16 6.02
N SER A 63 -16.52 2.02 5.03
CA SER A 63 -17.56 2.96 4.59
C SER A 63 -18.35 2.48 3.36
N CYS A 64 -17.77 1.61 2.54
CA CYS A 64 -18.43 0.93 1.43
C CYS A 64 -19.29 -0.23 1.95
N ILE A 65 -20.48 0.08 2.48
CA ILE A 65 -21.39 -0.89 3.10
C ILE A 65 -22.70 -1.10 2.33
N SER A 66 -22.95 -0.29 1.29
CA SER A 66 -24.16 -0.48 0.48
C SER A 66 -23.97 -1.68 -0.46
N GLN A 67 -25.11 -2.36 -0.75
CA GLN A 67 -25.07 -3.51 -1.66
C GLN A 67 -24.50 -3.12 -3.03
N GLU A 68 -24.86 -1.95 -3.55
CA GLU A 68 -24.38 -1.46 -4.84
C GLU A 68 -22.87 -1.21 -4.83
N CYS A 69 -22.30 -0.77 -3.69
CA CYS A 69 -20.87 -0.59 -3.55
C CYS A 69 -20.16 -1.94 -3.52
N LEU A 70 -20.60 -2.84 -2.66
CA LEU A 70 -19.99 -4.17 -2.49
C LEU A 70 -20.17 -5.09 -3.73
N GLU A 71 -21.17 -4.85 -4.58
CA GLU A 71 -21.30 -5.53 -5.87
C GLU A 71 -20.21 -5.11 -6.87
N VAL A 72 -19.66 -3.91 -6.77
CA VAL A 72 -18.60 -3.40 -7.64
C VAL A 72 -17.22 -3.54 -6.99
N TRP A 73 -17.17 -3.34 -5.68
CA TRP A 73 -15.97 -3.37 -4.85
C TRP A 73 -16.13 -4.35 -3.69
N PRO A 74 -16.12 -5.66 -3.94
CA PRO A 74 -16.20 -6.64 -2.88
C PRO A 74 -14.98 -6.59 -1.98
N LEU A 75 -15.21 -6.72 -0.68
CA LEU A 75 -14.16 -6.82 0.32
C LEU A 75 -13.27 -8.04 0.06
N VAL A 76 -11.99 -7.89 0.36
CA VAL A 76 -11.03 -9.00 0.34
C VAL A 76 -11.17 -9.78 1.62
N MET A 77 -11.87 -10.92 1.55
CA MET A 77 -12.11 -11.79 2.68
C MET A 77 -10.90 -12.71 2.92
N THR A 78 -10.68 -13.10 4.18
CA THR A 78 -9.66 -14.09 4.55
C THR A 78 -10.22 -15.07 5.57
N SER A 79 -9.71 -16.29 5.58
CA SER A 79 -10.06 -17.32 6.56
C SER A 79 -8.81 -17.72 7.36
N GLY A 80 -8.46 -16.92 8.36
CA GLY A 80 -7.28 -17.12 9.19
C GLY A 80 -6.24 -16.01 9.02
N ASP A 81 -5.06 -16.20 9.60
CA ASP A 81 -4.00 -15.20 9.55
C ASP A 81 -3.51 -15.02 8.11
N PRO A 82 -3.41 -13.77 7.62
CA PRO A 82 -2.94 -13.50 6.27
C PRO A 82 -1.46 -13.88 6.13
N ILE A 83 -1.10 -14.42 4.97
CA ILE A 83 0.25 -14.83 4.65
C ILE A 83 0.85 -13.82 3.66
N ALA A 84 1.94 -13.17 4.05
CA ALA A 84 2.70 -12.31 3.17
C ALA A 84 3.45 -13.10 2.10
N GLY A 85 3.33 -12.69 0.86
CA GLY A 85 4.19 -13.19 -0.22
C GLY A 85 5.57 -12.54 -0.23
N ASP A 86 6.38 -12.91 -1.21
CA ASP A 86 7.69 -12.28 -1.39
C ASP A 86 7.54 -10.77 -1.62
N SER A 87 8.43 -10.01 -0.98
CA SER A 87 8.46 -8.53 -1.06
C SER A 87 7.30 -7.78 -0.38
N ILE A 88 6.47 -8.46 0.41
CA ILE A 88 5.44 -7.84 1.24
C ILE A 88 5.90 -7.85 2.71
N ASP A 89 5.78 -6.70 3.37
CA ASP A 89 6.01 -6.64 4.81
C ASP A 89 4.82 -7.27 5.55
N ALA A 90 5.08 -8.41 6.19
CA ALA A 90 4.06 -9.14 6.94
C ALA A 90 3.50 -8.35 8.15
N GLU A 91 4.26 -7.38 8.68
CA GLU A 91 3.81 -6.54 9.79
C GLU A 91 2.72 -5.54 9.37
N LEU A 92 2.59 -5.28 8.07
CA LEU A 92 1.58 -4.39 7.50
C LEU A 92 0.26 -5.10 7.18
N LEU A 93 0.29 -6.45 7.11
CA LEU A 93 -0.92 -7.25 6.92
C LEU A 93 -1.66 -7.42 8.24
N GLY A 94 -2.96 -7.27 8.19
CA GLY A 94 -3.85 -7.47 9.32
C GLY A 94 -5.24 -7.90 8.90
N THR A 95 -6.13 -8.00 9.87
CA THR A 95 -7.55 -8.32 9.63
C THR A 95 -8.44 -7.48 10.52
N ILE A 96 -9.65 -7.21 10.05
CA ILE A 96 -10.74 -6.66 10.86
C ILE A 96 -11.96 -7.56 10.76
N GLU A 97 -12.75 -7.60 11.85
CA GLU A 97 -14.03 -8.28 11.87
C GLU A 97 -15.11 -7.37 11.25
N TYR A 98 -15.76 -7.85 10.18
CA TYR A 98 -16.94 -7.24 9.60
C TYR A 98 -18.10 -8.25 9.67
N GLU A 99 -18.51 -8.90 8.60
CA GLU A 99 -19.39 -10.08 8.68
C GLU A 99 -18.55 -11.38 8.81
N GLU A 100 -17.40 -11.34 8.19
CA GLU A 100 -16.32 -12.31 8.28
C GLU A 100 -15.00 -11.53 8.43
N GLN A 101 -13.84 -12.21 8.42
CA GLN A 101 -12.56 -11.52 8.46
C GLN A 101 -12.24 -10.85 7.13
N VAL A 102 -12.04 -9.53 7.17
CA VAL A 102 -11.62 -8.72 6.04
C VAL A 102 -10.13 -8.45 6.15
N LEU A 103 -9.40 -8.65 5.07
CA LEU A 103 -7.98 -8.35 5.01
C LEU A 103 -7.74 -6.84 5.05
N THR A 104 -6.69 -6.45 5.79
CA THR A 104 -6.19 -5.08 5.80
C THR A 104 -4.72 -5.04 5.41
N TYR A 105 -4.29 -3.93 4.87
CA TYR A 105 -2.87 -3.59 4.67
C TYR A 105 -2.61 -2.19 5.20
N GLU A 106 -1.59 -2.05 6.04
CA GLU A 106 -1.34 -0.79 6.79
C GLU A 106 -2.56 -0.29 7.57
N GLY A 107 -3.44 -1.18 7.97
CA GLY A 107 -4.68 -0.82 8.65
C GLY A 107 -5.83 -0.38 7.73
N TRP A 108 -5.65 -0.33 6.41
CA TRP A 108 -6.71 -0.08 5.45
C TRP A 108 -7.46 -1.34 5.08
N PRO A 109 -8.82 -1.34 5.09
CA PRO A 109 -9.60 -2.42 4.48
C PRO A 109 -9.30 -2.55 3.00
N LEU A 110 -9.23 -3.78 2.50
CA LEU A 110 -8.91 -4.08 1.12
C LEU A 110 -10.10 -4.56 0.33
N TYR A 111 -10.13 -4.17 -0.94
CA TYR A 111 -11.21 -4.48 -1.90
C TYR A 111 -10.64 -5.00 -3.21
N HIS A 112 -11.46 -5.77 -3.93
CA HIS A 112 -11.25 -6.05 -5.35
C HIS A 112 -12.12 -5.14 -6.22
N PHE A 113 -11.69 -4.91 -7.45
CA PHE A 113 -12.52 -4.29 -8.47
C PHE A 113 -13.04 -5.36 -9.43
N ILE A 114 -14.36 -5.56 -9.52
CA ILE A 114 -14.93 -6.66 -10.31
C ILE A 114 -15.05 -6.37 -11.81
N ARG A 115 -14.85 -5.12 -12.23
CA ARG A 115 -14.98 -4.70 -13.65
C ARG A 115 -13.66 -4.69 -14.38
N GLU A 116 -12.70 -5.48 -13.92
CA GLU A 116 -11.44 -5.68 -14.60
C GLU A 116 -11.66 -6.31 -15.97
N GLU A 117 -11.19 -5.63 -17.00
CA GLU A 117 -11.17 -6.13 -18.38
C GLU A 117 -9.70 -6.24 -18.84
N GLY A 118 -9.07 -7.37 -18.57
CA GLY A 118 -7.68 -7.65 -18.99
C GLY A 118 -6.72 -7.90 -17.84
N GLU A 119 -5.62 -8.55 -18.14
CA GLU A 119 -4.63 -9.00 -17.16
C GLU A 119 -3.45 -8.02 -16.97
N ASP A 120 -3.36 -6.97 -17.83
CA ASP A 120 -2.09 -6.23 -17.97
C ASP A 120 -2.05 -4.88 -17.25
N ASP A 121 -3.19 -4.30 -16.87
CA ASP A 121 -3.20 -2.97 -16.23
C ASP A 121 -4.41 -2.75 -15.33
N PRO A 122 -4.21 -2.48 -14.02
CA PRO A 122 -5.28 -2.27 -13.06
C PRO A 122 -6.21 -1.10 -13.45
N GLN A 123 -7.50 -1.38 -13.58
CA GLN A 123 -8.51 -0.35 -13.92
C GLN A 123 -9.21 0.23 -12.69
N GLY A 124 -8.91 -0.32 -11.51
CA GLY A 124 -9.48 0.13 -10.25
C GLY A 124 -8.74 1.31 -9.61
N ASN A 125 -7.66 1.83 -10.21
CA ASN A 125 -6.93 2.95 -9.67
C ASN A 125 -7.53 4.30 -10.07
N ASP A 126 -7.54 5.27 -9.15
CA ASP A 126 -8.04 6.64 -9.33
C ASP A 126 -9.52 6.69 -9.80
N VAL A 127 -10.32 5.69 -9.42
CA VAL A 127 -11.75 5.63 -9.72
C VAL A 127 -12.53 6.42 -8.68
N GLU A 128 -13.17 7.51 -9.07
CA GLU A 128 -14.11 8.25 -8.23
C GLU A 128 -15.50 7.61 -8.26
N SER A 129 -15.94 6.99 -7.17
CA SER A 129 -17.28 6.45 -7.03
C SER A 129 -17.68 6.29 -5.56
N PHE A 130 -18.97 6.18 -5.27
CA PHE A 130 -19.53 6.01 -3.92
C PHE A 130 -19.08 7.06 -2.90
N GLY A 131 -18.70 8.25 -3.35
CA GLY A 131 -18.36 9.40 -2.50
C GLY A 131 -16.89 9.49 -2.10
N GLY A 132 -16.03 8.66 -2.66
CA GLY A 132 -14.58 8.69 -2.46
C GLY A 132 -13.83 8.18 -3.68
N GLU A 133 -12.54 8.05 -3.54
CA GLU A 133 -11.61 7.58 -4.54
C GLU A 133 -11.08 6.20 -4.19
N TRP A 134 -10.91 5.36 -5.19
CA TRP A 134 -10.33 4.02 -5.08
C TRP A 134 -8.89 4.04 -5.55
N GLN A 135 -7.99 3.53 -4.74
CA GLN A 135 -6.57 3.59 -5.01
C GLN A 135 -5.94 2.21 -4.89
N LEU A 136 -5.05 1.89 -5.83
CA LEU A 136 -4.21 0.70 -5.74
C LEU A 136 -3.37 0.73 -4.47
N VAL A 137 -3.19 -0.44 -3.87
CA VAL A 137 -2.33 -0.57 -2.70
C VAL A 137 -0.93 -0.95 -3.15
N SER A 138 0.05 -0.11 -2.83
CA SER A 138 1.46 -0.40 -3.06
C SER A 138 2.05 -1.30 -1.99
N PRO A 139 3.02 -2.18 -2.32
CA PRO A 139 3.64 -3.12 -1.38
C PRO A 139 4.57 -2.46 -0.36
N THR A 140 4.99 -1.25 -0.63
CA THR A 140 5.77 -0.42 0.30
C THR A 140 4.82 0.52 1.02
N ALA A 141 5.01 0.68 2.35
CA ALA A 141 4.27 1.67 3.12
C ALA A 141 4.30 3.03 2.42
N GLN A 142 3.25 3.33 1.68
CA GLN A 142 3.04 4.69 1.19
C GLN A 142 2.45 5.43 2.38
N ALA A 143 3.23 6.36 2.91
CA ALA A 143 2.68 7.31 3.84
C ALA A 143 1.45 7.95 3.21
N GLU A 144 0.34 7.84 3.93
CA GLU A 144 -0.98 8.27 3.52
C GLU A 144 -1.01 9.68 2.95
N GLY A 145 -1.75 9.85 1.89
CA GLY A 145 -2.19 11.17 1.42
C GLY A 145 -1.31 11.84 0.41
N SER A 146 -0.60 11.11 -0.44
CA SER A 146 0.01 11.75 -1.60
C SER A 146 -1.03 12.04 -2.67
N ASP A 147 -1.76 13.13 -2.50
CA ASP A 147 -2.19 13.93 -3.64
C ASP A 147 -0.89 14.36 -4.35
N PRO A 148 -0.58 13.89 -5.57
CA PRO A 148 0.61 14.33 -6.29
C PRO A 148 0.62 15.84 -6.54
N ALA A 149 -0.47 16.53 -6.26
CA ALA A 149 -0.62 17.97 -6.27
C ALA A 149 -0.49 18.61 -4.86
N ALA A 150 -0.41 17.84 -3.77
CA ALA A 150 -0.25 18.42 -2.44
C ALA A 150 1.17 18.98 -2.27
N PRO A 151 1.31 20.18 -1.70
CA PRO A 151 2.64 20.72 -1.41
C PRO A 151 3.34 19.85 -0.36
N PRO A 152 4.68 19.60 -0.50
CA PRO A 152 5.42 18.76 0.43
C PRO A 152 5.27 19.21 1.89
N ASP A 153 5.05 18.24 2.80
CA ASP A 153 5.04 18.48 4.24
C ASP A 153 6.47 18.57 4.80
N VAL A 154 6.91 19.77 5.03
CA VAL A 154 8.25 20.07 5.57
C VAL A 154 8.43 19.52 6.99
N ALA A 155 7.37 19.46 7.82
CA ALA A 155 7.44 18.94 9.18
C ALA A 155 7.57 17.41 9.20
N ALA A 156 6.87 16.71 8.31
CA ALA A 156 7.05 15.28 8.07
C ALA A 156 8.49 15.00 7.59
N GLY A 157 8.98 15.80 6.63
CA GLY A 157 10.36 15.74 6.15
C GLY A 157 11.40 15.93 7.25
N GLU A 158 11.19 16.89 8.17
CA GLU A 158 12.06 17.10 9.33
C GLU A 158 12.08 15.86 10.24
N THR A 159 10.91 15.32 10.53
CA THR A 159 10.76 14.14 11.39
C THR A 159 11.51 12.95 10.79
N LEU A 160 11.29 12.68 9.51
CA LEU A 160 11.95 11.60 8.80
C LEU A 160 13.47 11.80 8.71
N TYR A 161 13.92 13.03 8.40
CA TYR A 161 15.34 13.36 8.36
C TYR A 161 16.03 13.07 9.71
N ARG A 162 15.44 13.50 10.81
CA ARG A 162 15.97 13.30 12.15
C ARG A 162 16.08 11.83 12.52
N ARG A 163 15.11 11.03 12.08
CA ARG A 163 15.06 9.59 12.37
C ARG A 163 16.02 8.78 11.52
N SER A 164 16.14 9.08 10.24
CA SER A 164 16.77 8.18 9.27
C SER A 164 18.05 8.73 8.63
N CYS A 165 18.23 10.05 8.56
CA CYS A 165 19.31 10.69 7.79
C CYS A 165 20.35 11.38 8.67
N ALA A 166 19.91 11.97 9.79
CA ALA A 166 20.76 12.81 10.65
C ALA A 166 21.93 12.06 11.30
N GLN A 167 21.81 10.73 11.44
CA GLN A 167 22.89 9.92 12.03
C GLN A 167 24.16 9.97 11.17
N CYS A 168 24.03 10.01 9.86
CA CYS A 168 25.15 10.04 8.92
C CYS A 168 25.42 11.47 8.41
N HIS A 169 24.36 12.19 7.98
CA HIS A 169 24.50 13.51 7.38
C HIS A 169 24.57 14.67 8.38
N GLY A 170 24.47 14.36 9.69
CA GLY A 170 24.46 15.35 10.76
C GLY A 170 23.11 16.04 10.92
N ARG A 171 22.86 16.58 12.12
CA ARG A 171 21.58 17.24 12.46
C ARG A 171 21.31 18.53 11.66
N THR A 172 22.35 19.10 11.08
CA THR A 172 22.32 20.34 10.28
C THR A 172 22.67 20.07 8.81
N GLY A 173 22.68 18.83 8.38
CA GLY A 173 22.95 18.46 6.99
C GLY A 173 24.39 18.67 6.51
N ARG A 174 25.34 19.06 7.39
CA ARG A 174 26.73 19.40 7.00
C ARG A 174 27.64 18.21 6.79
N GLY A 175 27.10 17.00 6.94
CA GLY A 175 27.88 15.78 6.86
C GLY A 175 28.72 15.49 8.12
N GLN A 176 29.28 14.31 8.21
CA GLN A 176 30.19 13.89 9.28
C GLN A 176 31.23 12.91 8.72
N GLY A 177 32.52 13.18 8.94
CA GLY A 177 33.59 12.30 8.48
C GLY A 177 33.57 12.05 6.98
N SER A 178 33.29 10.81 6.56
CA SER A 178 33.15 10.42 5.15
C SER A 178 31.74 10.59 4.56
N PHE A 179 30.77 10.95 5.39
CA PHE A 179 29.39 11.17 4.93
C PHE A 179 29.25 12.58 4.39
N PRO A 180 28.76 12.75 3.14
CA PRO A 180 28.74 14.04 2.48
C PRO A 180 27.70 14.99 3.10
N PRO A 181 27.91 16.31 2.96
CA PRO A 181 26.87 17.27 3.29
C PRO A 181 25.68 17.16 2.33
N VAL A 182 24.50 17.42 2.85
CA VAL A 182 23.25 17.59 2.09
C VAL A 182 22.74 19.04 2.19
N ALA A 183 23.33 19.83 3.10
CA ALA A 183 23.06 21.26 3.22
C ALA A 183 23.51 22.00 1.97
N GLY A 184 22.73 22.98 1.53
CA GLY A 184 23.00 23.79 0.34
C GLY A 184 22.65 23.14 -0.99
N LEU A 185 22.03 21.93 -0.96
CA LEU A 185 21.49 21.29 -2.14
C LEU A 185 20.07 21.80 -2.41
N ASP A 186 19.74 21.94 -3.70
CA ASP A 186 18.36 22.26 -4.11
C ASP A 186 17.43 21.05 -4.03
N GLU A 187 16.13 21.33 -3.98
CA GLU A 187 15.08 20.34 -3.80
C GLU A 187 15.09 19.27 -4.90
N GLU A 188 15.20 19.69 -6.16
CA GLU A 188 15.22 18.79 -7.32
C GLU A 188 16.42 17.84 -7.28
N HIS A 189 17.60 18.37 -6.92
CA HIS A 189 18.81 17.55 -6.79
C HIS A 189 18.66 16.48 -5.70
N ILE A 190 18.10 16.85 -4.55
CA ILE A 190 17.89 15.92 -3.43
C ILE A 190 16.90 14.82 -3.85
N ALA A 191 15.75 15.21 -4.41
CA ALA A 191 14.73 14.27 -4.87
C ALA A 191 15.30 13.30 -5.91
N THR A 192 15.97 13.81 -6.95
CA THR A 192 16.58 12.98 -7.98
C THR A 192 17.58 11.97 -7.41
N ARG A 193 18.43 12.39 -6.46
CA ARG A 193 19.41 11.47 -5.84
C ARG A 193 18.75 10.39 -5.00
N LEU A 194 17.69 10.72 -4.26
CA LEU A 194 16.96 9.73 -3.46
C LEU A 194 16.26 8.71 -4.36
N VAL A 195 15.63 9.15 -5.46
CA VAL A 195 15.04 8.24 -6.47
C VAL A 195 16.08 7.31 -7.06
N GLN A 196 17.24 7.83 -7.46
CA GLN A 196 18.33 7.01 -8.01
C GLN A 196 18.83 5.97 -7.00
N TYR A 197 19.03 6.36 -5.72
CA TYR A 197 19.41 5.40 -4.68
C TYR A 197 18.30 4.37 -4.42
N ARG A 198 17.03 4.77 -4.44
CA ARG A 198 15.89 3.87 -4.30
C ARG A 198 15.86 2.82 -5.41
N ALA A 199 16.17 3.23 -6.63
CA ALA A 199 16.32 2.32 -7.78
C ALA A 199 17.60 1.45 -7.74
N GLY A 200 18.40 1.53 -6.66
CA GLY A 200 19.62 0.76 -6.52
C GLY A 200 20.82 1.27 -7.29
N GLU A 201 20.76 2.50 -7.84
CA GLU A 201 21.82 3.08 -8.65
C GLU A 201 23.08 3.38 -7.82
N ARG A 202 24.25 3.02 -8.36
CA ARG A 202 25.55 3.29 -7.75
C ARG A 202 26.16 4.56 -8.34
N ILE A 203 25.83 5.70 -7.76
CA ILE A 203 26.25 7.04 -8.22
C ILE A 203 27.46 7.61 -7.46
N GLY A 204 27.98 6.89 -6.48
CA GLY A 204 29.15 7.30 -5.72
C GLY A 204 29.70 6.21 -4.82
N PRO A 205 30.85 6.42 -4.18
CA PRO A 205 31.55 5.38 -3.39
C PRO A 205 30.74 4.88 -2.19
N ASN A 206 29.85 5.72 -1.64
CA ASN A 206 29.02 5.41 -0.47
C ASN A 206 27.60 4.97 -0.84
N SER A 207 27.30 4.74 -2.12
CA SER A 207 25.95 4.35 -2.58
C SER A 207 25.42 3.10 -1.90
N ALA A 208 26.29 2.14 -1.58
CA ALA A 208 25.93 0.92 -0.85
C ALA A 208 25.34 1.18 0.54
N LEU A 209 25.60 2.34 1.14
CA LEU A 209 25.02 2.76 2.43
C LEU A 209 23.70 3.48 2.25
N MET A 210 23.54 4.21 1.14
CA MET A 210 22.31 4.97 0.85
C MET A 210 21.19 4.12 0.27
N ILE A 211 21.51 3.13 -0.56
CA ILE A 211 20.54 2.24 -1.21
C ILE A 211 19.59 1.60 -0.19
N PRO A 212 20.01 0.94 0.89
CA PRO A 212 19.10 0.34 1.86
C PRO A 212 18.25 1.35 2.64
N VAL A 213 18.68 2.61 2.72
CA VAL A 213 17.90 3.68 3.35
C VAL A 213 16.86 4.20 2.38
N ALA A 214 17.27 4.48 1.16
CA ALA A 214 16.40 5.06 0.13
C ALA A 214 15.36 4.06 -0.40
N SER A 215 15.65 2.75 -0.40
CA SER A 215 14.71 1.71 -0.86
C SER A 215 13.41 1.65 -0.06
N ARG A 216 13.37 2.28 1.11
CA ARG A 216 12.20 2.34 1.99
C ARG A 216 11.43 3.65 1.90
N LEU A 217 11.87 4.58 1.06
CA LEU A 217 11.24 5.90 0.93
C LEU A 217 10.16 5.88 -0.13
N SER A 218 8.98 6.38 0.20
CA SER A 218 7.92 6.69 -0.76
C SER A 218 8.26 7.93 -1.59
N ASP A 219 7.48 8.24 -2.61
CA ASP A 219 7.61 9.49 -3.37
C ASP A 219 7.33 10.70 -2.50
N GLU A 220 6.36 10.61 -1.61
CA GLU A 220 6.06 11.64 -0.63
C GLU A 220 7.20 11.84 0.36
N ASP A 221 7.77 10.77 0.93
CA ASP A 221 8.95 10.86 1.79
C ASP A 221 10.10 11.59 1.09
N ILE A 222 10.32 11.29 -0.18
CA ILE A 222 11.34 11.93 -1.01
C ILE A 222 11.00 13.41 -1.19
N ALA A 223 9.76 13.76 -1.52
CA ALA A 223 9.31 15.14 -1.69
C ALA A 223 9.42 15.92 -0.37
N ASN A 224 8.93 15.35 0.74
CA ASN A 224 8.98 15.95 2.07
C ASN A 224 10.41 16.16 2.55
N LEU A 225 11.30 15.15 2.38
CA LEU A 225 12.72 15.26 2.70
C LEU A 225 13.42 16.33 1.85
N ALA A 226 13.15 16.34 0.55
CA ALA A 226 13.76 17.30 -0.37
C ALA A 226 13.36 18.73 -0.01
N ALA A 227 12.07 18.97 0.25
CA ALA A 227 11.56 20.26 0.69
C ALA A 227 12.13 20.70 2.04
N PHE A 228 12.22 19.79 3.03
CA PHE A 228 12.81 20.09 4.32
C PHE A 228 14.29 20.46 4.19
N ILE A 229 15.09 19.60 3.57
CA ILE A 229 16.55 19.77 3.48
C ILE A 229 16.89 21.06 2.72
N SER A 230 16.19 21.33 1.61
CA SER A 230 16.43 22.51 0.80
C SER A 230 16.06 23.83 1.49
N LYS A 231 15.07 23.84 2.39
CA LYS A 231 14.62 25.03 3.12
C LYS A 231 15.41 25.29 4.39
N ASP A 232 15.68 24.26 5.18
CA ASP A 232 16.21 24.38 6.54
C ASP A 232 17.74 24.28 6.63
N PHE A 233 18.40 23.74 5.62
CA PHE A 233 19.87 23.59 5.61
C PHE A 233 20.55 24.45 4.53
N GLN A 234 20.17 25.69 4.43
CA GLN A 234 20.79 26.67 3.53
C GLN A 234 22.17 27.13 3.99
#